data_a188059591fa027945988bddc12cf5cc
#
_entry.id   a188059591fa027945988bddc12cf5cc
#
_cell.length_a   1.000
_cell.length_b   1.000
_cell.length_c   1.000
_cell.angle_alpha   90.00
_cell.angle_beta   90.00
_cell.angle_gamma   90.00
#
_symmetry.space_group_name_H-M   'P 1'
#
loop_
_entity.id
_entity.type
_entity.pdbx_description
1 polymer ?
#
loop_
_entity_poly.entity_id
_entity_poly.type
_entity_poly.pdbx_seq_one_letter_code
_entity_poly.pdbx_strand_id
1 'polypeptide(L)'
;LADRIAQRRKPLIAAVSGYALGGGCELALMCDFIYCAENAKFGLPEVTLGLLPGGGGIVRMVRLLGLQTAFPFLIEGKQFGVEKALSLGLIHDTADSADEMLQKAIDWIQTHPKSQQPFDVKGYKIPGGDPKHPAVAQMLAIAPAILRDKTKGCYPAPEAIMSAAVEGAQVDVDTALTIESRYFTYLATGQVSKNMIGTFWHGLNAIKSGASRPQDIPQWQAKKVGILGAGMMGAGIAYAAAIQDITVIPKDVAIENAEKGKAYSQKLLDKKVAQGRMTAEKRDQILAHITPTASAADLAGCDLIIEAVFENQQLKAQVTQEAEGYLAADGVMASNTSTLPISGLAQASKDQSRFIGLHFFSPVDKMQLVEIIKGQNTNRETVAKAYDFVQQIGKTPIVVNDSRGFFTSRVFGTFVQEGLRMLAEGIHPAKIEMAALKAGMPVGPLAIQDEVSLTLSKHVAAETRKALQAEGKERPRSGADEVIETMIHQFDRKGKAAGAGFYDYPEGGKKSLWEGLSYWKKEQTVDEQELIDRFLFVQSL
;
A
#
# COMPACT_ATOMS: atom_id res chain seq x y z
N LEU A 1 -31.04 16.23 -2.38
CA LEU A 1 -30.68 16.86 -1.10
C LEU A 1 -29.69 18.00 -1.34
N ALA A 2 -28.60 17.75 -2.08
CA ALA A 2 -27.58 18.74 -2.39
C ALA A 2 -28.16 20.04 -2.99
N ASP A 3 -29.02 19.90 -4.00
CA ASP A 3 -29.67 21.04 -4.65
C ASP A 3 -30.55 21.85 -3.70
N ARG A 4 -31.29 21.16 -2.81
CA ARG A 4 -32.09 21.84 -1.78
C ARG A 4 -31.23 22.60 -0.77
N ILE A 5 -30.07 22.06 -0.42
CA ILE A 5 -29.11 22.74 0.46
C ILE A 5 -28.52 23.96 -0.25
N ALA A 6 -28.14 23.84 -1.50
CA ALA A 6 -27.57 24.93 -2.28
C ALA A 6 -28.56 26.07 -2.56
N GLN A 7 -29.86 25.75 -2.79
CA GLN A 7 -30.92 26.71 -3.11
C GLN A 7 -31.67 27.25 -1.89
N ARG A 8 -31.19 26.98 -0.66
CA ARG A 8 -31.83 27.43 0.57
C ARG A 8 -31.82 28.98 0.71
N ARG A 9 -32.77 29.47 1.47
CA ARG A 9 -32.91 30.92 1.73
C ARG A 9 -32.30 31.35 3.07
N LYS A 10 -31.88 30.42 3.93
CA LYS A 10 -31.32 30.67 5.26
C LYS A 10 -29.86 30.24 5.28
N PRO A 11 -29.02 30.95 6.06
CA PRO A 11 -27.63 30.51 6.28
C PRO A 11 -27.57 29.11 6.83
N LEU A 12 -26.55 28.36 6.39
CA LEU A 12 -26.25 27.03 6.88
C LEU A 12 -24.78 26.95 7.28
N ILE A 13 -24.54 26.38 8.46
CA ILE A 13 -23.20 26.24 9.02
C ILE A 13 -22.89 24.78 9.19
N ALA A 14 -21.68 24.36 8.82
CA ALA A 14 -21.12 23.07 9.16
C ALA A 14 -20.29 23.20 10.45
N ALA A 15 -20.60 22.38 11.44
CA ALA A 15 -19.81 22.19 12.66
C ALA A 15 -19.14 20.82 12.56
N VAL A 16 -17.84 20.79 12.26
CA VAL A 16 -17.11 19.56 11.92
C VAL A 16 -16.22 19.12 13.08
N SER A 17 -16.46 17.91 13.61
CA SER A 17 -15.60 17.27 14.59
C SER A 17 -15.15 15.91 14.05
N GLY A 18 -13.83 15.69 13.92
CA GLY A 18 -13.26 14.45 13.36
C GLY A 18 -13.22 14.46 11.83
N TYR A 19 -13.74 13.43 11.17
CA TYR A 19 -13.57 13.22 9.73
C TYR A 19 -14.75 13.76 8.93
N ALA A 20 -14.49 14.68 8.00
CA ALA A 20 -15.39 15.08 6.91
C ALA A 20 -14.78 14.61 5.58
N LEU A 21 -15.05 13.39 5.17
CA LEU A 21 -14.49 12.76 3.98
C LEU A 21 -15.58 12.42 2.97
N GLY A 22 -15.24 12.48 1.67
CA GLY A 22 -16.17 12.18 0.59
C GLY A 22 -17.43 13.03 0.67
N GLY A 23 -18.60 12.42 0.62
CA GLY A 23 -19.89 13.10 0.74
C GLY A 23 -20.03 13.96 2.01
N GLY A 24 -19.33 13.61 3.11
CA GLY A 24 -19.27 14.45 4.31
C GLY A 24 -18.52 15.78 4.08
N CYS A 25 -17.44 15.73 3.31
CA CYS A 25 -16.73 16.94 2.89
C CYS A 25 -17.58 17.75 1.90
N GLU A 26 -18.26 17.10 0.97
CA GLU A 26 -19.15 17.77 0.02
C GLU A 26 -20.29 18.51 0.73
N LEU A 27 -20.90 17.88 1.75
CA LEU A 27 -21.93 18.53 2.58
C LEU A 27 -21.38 19.75 3.32
N ALA A 28 -20.18 19.65 3.88
CA ALA A 28 -19.53 20.81 4.52
C ALA A 28 -19.28 21.94 3.51
N LEU A 29 -18.78 21.63 2.32
CA LEU A 29 -18.55 22.62 1.25
C LEU A 29 -19.83 23.24 0.68
N MET A 30 -21.02 22.69 0.95
CA MET A 30 -22.32 23.29 0.61
C MET A 30 -22.78 24.34 1.63
N CYS A 31 -22.17 24.39 2.81
CA CYS A 31 -22.52 25.33 3.86
C CYS A 31 -21.88 26.68 3.63
N ASP A 32 -22.50 27.75 4.14
CA ASP A 32 -22.01 29.12 3.98
C ASP A 32 -20.82 29.41 4.87
N PHE A 33 -20.71 28.68 5.98
CA PHE A 33 -19.62 28.79 6.92
C PHE A 33 -19.26 27.41 7.51
N ILE A 34 -18.00 27.20 7.78
CA ILE A 34 -17.50 25.93 8.34
C ILE A 34 -16.65 26.24 9.57
N TYR A 35 -17.13 25.80 10.74
CA TYR A 35 -16.35 25.68 11.95
C TYR A 35 -15.81 24.27 12.09
N CYS A 36 -14.65 24.10 12.70
CA CYS A 36 -14.15 22.75 13.00
C CYS A 36 -13.36 22.68 14.30
N ALA A 37 -13.36 21.50 14.90
CA ALA A 37 -12.45 21.15 15.98
C ALA A 37 -11.03 20.90 15.45
N GLU A 38 -10.00 21.07 16.30
CA GLU A 38 -8.59 20.91 15.92
C GLU A 38 -8.24 19.53 15.34
N ASN A 39 -8.97 18.50 15.70
CA ASN A 39 -8.79 17.13 15.21
C ASN A 39 -9.46 16.85 13.86
N ALA A 40 -10.16 17.83 13.28
CA ALA A 40 -10.89 17.65 12.05
C ALA A 40 -9.96 17.35 10.86
N LYS A 41 -10.44 16.47 9.96
CA LYS A 41 -9.78 16.14 8.70
C LYS A 41 -10.78 16.18 7.58
N PHE A 42 -10.36 16.74 6.46
CA PHE A 42 -11.15 16.93 5.26
C PHE A 42 -10.52 16.19 4.08
N GLY A 43 -11.31 15.83 3.10
CA GLY A 43 -10.81 15.22 1.87
C GLY A 43 -11.90 14.61 1.00
N LEU A 44 -11.56 14.41 -0.26
CA LEU A 44 -12.42 13.82 -1.29
C LEU A 44 -11.71 12.56 -1.84
N PRO A 45 -11.76 11.42 -1.10
CA PRO A 45 -10.99 10.22 -1.42
C PRO A 45 -11.64 9.32 -2.47
N GLU A 46 -12.73 9.71 -3.13
CA GLU A 46 -13.51 8.91 -4.08
C GLU A 46 -12.66 8.30 -5.18
N VAL A 47 -11.62 9.01 -5.61
CA VAL A 47 -10.67 8.54 -6.63
C VAL A 47 -9.99 7.23 -6.25
N THR A 48 -9.79 6.96 -4.96
CA THR A 48 -9.19 5.72 -4.45
C THR A 48 -10.10 4.50 -4.64
N LEU A 49 -11.38 4.73 -4.93
CA LEU A 49 -12.37 3.72 -5.26
C LEU A 49 -12.79 3.75 -6.75
N GLY A 50 -12.03 4.47 -7.59
CA GLY A 50 -12.32 4.60 -9.01
C GLY A 50 -13.54 5.48 -9.34
N LEU A 51 -13.93 6.34 -8.39
CA LEU A 51 -15.03 7.30 -8.53
C LEU A 51 -14.48 8.75 -8.50
N LEU A 52 -15.37 9.70 -8.72
CA LEU A 52 -15.12 11.12 -8.47
C LEU A 52 -16.08 11.64 -7.40
N PRO A 53 -15.79 12.78 -6.73
CA PRO A 53 -16.74 13.48 -5.89
C PRO A 53 -17.96 13.91 -6.70
N GLY A 54 -19.11 13.28 -6.50
CA GLY A 54 -20.30 13.44 -7.35
C GLY A 54 -21.43 14.27 -6.75
N GLY A 55 -21.24 14.79 -5.54
CA GLY A 55 -22.18 15.68 -4.85
C GLY A 55 -21.82 17.16 -4.95
N GLY A 56 -21.04 17.56 -5.94
CA GLY A 56 -20.57 18.92 -6.16
C GLY A 56 -19.19 19.21 -5.58
N GLY A 57 -18.44 18.19 -5.20
CA GLY A 57 -17.12 18.32 -4.61
C GLY A 57 -16.10 18.91 -5.58
N ILE A 58 -16.06 18.43 -6.82
CA ILE A 58 -15.16 18.98 -7.85
C ILE A 58 -15.52 20.45 -8.12
N VAL A 59 -16.81 20.72 -8.37
CA VAL A 59 -17.28 22.05 -8.72
C VAL A 59 -16.93 23.06 -7.63
N ARG A 60 -17.18 22.74 -6.35
CA ARG A 60 -16.91 23.64 -5.22
C ARG A 60 -15.42 23.81 -4.95
N MET A 61 -14.66 22.73 -4.95
CA MET A 61 -13.20 22.81 -4.74
C MET A 61 -12.52 23.65 -5.82
N VAL A 62 -12.89 23.47 -7.08
CA VAL A 62 -12.33 24.26 -8.20
C VAL A 62 -12.73 25.73 -8.09
N ARG A 63 -13.98 26.02 -7.73
CA ARG A 63 -14.42 27.40 -7.59
C ARG A 63 -13.77 28.10 -6.39
N LEU A 64 -13.60 27.42 -5.28
CA LEU A 64 -12.98 28.00 -4.08
C LEU A 64 -11.46 28.12 -4.21
N LEU A 65 -10.76 27.15 -4.80
CA LEU A 65 -9.30 27.05 -4.80
C LEU A 65 -8.64 27.35 -6.15
N GLY A 66 -9.38 27.28 -7.24
CA GLY A 66 -8.84 27.23 -8.60
C GLY A 66 -8.30 25.84 -8.98
N LEU A 67 -8.15 25.63 -10.29
CA LEU A 67 -7.75 24.32 -10.85
C LEU A 67 -6.42 23.82 -10.31
N GLN A 68 -5.40 24.67 -10.30
CA GLN A 68 -4.05 24.28 -9.91
C GLN A 68 -3.96 23.81 -8.45
N THR A 69 -4.65 24.47 -7.56
CA THR A 69 -4.66 24.14 -6.12
C THR A 69 -5.56 22.95 -5.81
N ALA A 70 -6.69 22.81 -6.53
CA ALA A 70 -7.67 21.74 -6.31
C ALA A 70 -7.19 20.38 -6.81
N PHE A 71 -6.44 20.30 -7.93
CA PHE A 71 -6.04 19.04 -8.56
C PHE A 71 -5.34 18.04 -7.63
N PRO A 72 -4.34 18.39 -6.79
CA PRO A 72 -3.70 17.42 -5.90
C PRO A 72 -4.67 16.77 -4.90
N PHE A 73 -5.70 17.50 -4.46
CA PHE A 73 -6.70 16.97 -3.54
C PHE A 73 -7.72 16.08 -4.25
N LEU A 74 -8.14 16.46 -5.45
CA LEU A 74 -9.16 15.74 -6.22
C LEU A 74 -8.59 14.49 -6.92
N ILE A 75 -7.43 14.61 -7.57
CA ILE A 75 -6.85 13.55 -8.41
C ILE A 75 -6.12 12.49 -7.56
N GLU A 76 -5.54 12.89 -6.42
CA GLU A 76 -4.81 11.98 -5.54
C GLU A 76 -5.62 11.56 -4.30
N GLY A 77 -6.80 12.17 -4.07
CA GLY A 77 -7.65 11.88 -2.90
C GLY A 77 -7.00 12.22 -1.57
N LYS A 78 -6.10 13.22 -1.56
CA LYS A 78 -5.35 13.60 -0.35
C LYS A 78 -6.26 14.17 0.71
N GLN A 79 -6.07 13.70 1.94
CA GLN A 79 -6.67 14.29 3.12
C GLN A 79 -5.79 15.45 3.65
N PHE A 80 -6.43 16.42 4.26
CA PHE A 80 -5.76 17.56 4.87
C PHE A 80 -6.38 17.92 6.23
N GLY A 81 -5.57 18.45 7.13
CA GLY A 81 -5.98 18.88 8.45
C GLY A 81 -6.43 20.34 8.47
N VAL A 82 -6.77 20.79 9.66
CA VAL A 82 -7.34 22.09 9.95
C VAL A 82 -6.44 23.24 9.49
N GLU A 83 -5.16 23.23 9.84
CA GLU A 83 -4.20 24.27 9.46
C GLU A 83 -4.17 24.47 7.93
N LYS A 84 -4.11 23.36 7.18
CA LYS A 84 -4.12 23.43 5.72
C LYS A 84 -5.46 23.91 5.18
N ALA A 85 -6.57 23.46 5.75
CA ALA A 85 -7.91 23.87 5.35
C ALA A 85 -8.14 25.38 5.56
N LEU A 86 -7.69 25.92 6.71
CA LEU A 86 -7.69 27.36 7.00
C LEU A 86 -6.83 28.14 5.99
N SER A 87 -5.59 27.69 5.77
CA SER A 87 -4.68 28.36 4.83
C SER A 87 -5.19 28.39 3.39
N LEU A 88 -6.08 27.47 3.03
CA LEU A 88 -6.73 27.41 1.72
C LEU A 88 -8.07 28.16 1.67
N GLY A 89 -8.59 28.62 2.79
CA GLY A 89 -9.92 29.24 2.87
C GLY A 89 -11.08 28.27 2.66
N LEU A 90 -10.86 26.96 2.86
CA LEU A 90 -11.89 25.93 2.78
C LEU A 90 -12.74 25.86 4.04
N ILE A 91 -12.15 26.20 5.18
CA ILE A 91 -12.85 26.40 6.45
C ILE A 91 -12.60 27.82 6.94
N HIS A 92 -13.46 28.31 7.82
CA HIS A 92 -13.49 29.71 8.15
C HIS A 92 -12.95 30.02 9.55
N ASP A 93 -13.18 29.10 10.53
CA ASP A 93 -12.70 29.26 11.89
C ASP A 93 -12.65 27.88 12.62
N THR A 94 -11.98 27.86 13.77
CA THR A 94 -11.86 26.72 14.66
C THR A 94 -12.56 26.97 15.99
N ALA A 95 -12.80 25.87 16.73
CA ALA A 95 -13.32 25.95 18.09
C ALA A 95 -12.71 24.84 18.94
N ASP A 96 -12.44 25.13 20.21
CA ASP A 96 -11.81 24.23 21.16
C ASP A 96 -12.80 23.24 21.79
N SER A 97 -14.10 23.53 21.70
CA SER A 97 -15.17 22.69 22.22
C SER A 97 -16.42 22.69 21.33
N ALA A 98 -17.29 21.69 21.53
CA ALA A 98 -18.57 21.63 20.84
C ALA A 98 -19.50 22.79 21.22
N ASP A 99 -19.47 23.23 22.47
CA ASP A 99 -20.30 24.33 22.98
C ASP A 99 -19.83 25.66 22.38
N GLU A 100 -18.52 25.90 22.31
CA GLU A 100 -17.95 27.07 21.64
C GLU A 100 -18.32 27.08 20.16
N MET A 101 -18.20 25.93 19.49
CA MET A 101 -18.55 25.78 18.08
C MET A 101 -20.02 26.13 17.84
N LEU A 102 -20.92 25.64 18.70
CA LEU A 102 -22.34 25.98 18.63
C LEU A 102 -22.60 27.48 18.84
N GLN A 103 -21.96 28.06 19.85
CA GLN A 103 -22.14 29.48 20.14
C GLN A 103 -21.63 30.38 18.99
N LYS A 104 -20.43 30.11 18.47
CA LYS A 104 -19.89 30.79 17.29
C LYS A 104 -20.82 30.68 16.07
N ALA A 105 -21.42 29.48 15.86
CA ALA A 105 -22.37 29.28 14.79
C ALA A 105 -23.64 30.13 14.95
N ILE A 106 -24.19 30.19 16.16
CA ILE A 106 -25.38 31.03 16.47
C ILE A 106 -25.06 32.52 16.23
N ASP A 107 -23.96 33.01 16.75
CA ASP A 107 -23.54 34.41 16.63
C ASP A 107 -23.33 34.80 15.15
N TRP A 108 -22.72 33.89 14.38
CA TRP A 108 -22.52 34.10 12.94
C TRP A 108 -23.86 34.21 12.18
N ILE A 109 -24.82 33.30 12.44
CA ILE A 109 -26.15 33.32 11.81
C ILE A 109 -26.89 34.65 12.16
N GLN A 110 -26.81 35.12 13.41
CA GLN A 110 -27.45 36.36 13.83
C GLN A 110 -26.91 37.58 13.09
N THR A 111 -25.59 37.57 12.82
CA THR A 111 -24.92 38.67 12.12
C THR A 111 -25.01 38.57 10.60
N HIS A 112 -25.29 37.36 10.08
CA HIS A 112 -25.38 37.07 8.63
C HIS A 112 -26.72 36.43 8.27
N PRO A 113 -27.86 37.15 8.41
CA PRO A 113 -29.19 36.57 8.15
C PRO A 113 -29.46 36.22 6.68
N LYS A 114 -28.62 36.74 5.79
CA LYS A 114 -28.57 36.40 4.37
C LYS A 114 -27.13 36.06 4.03
N SER A 115 -26.91 34.85 3.58
CA SER A 115 -25.61 34.35 3.14
C SER A 115 -25.72 33.67 1.80
N GLN A 116 -24.66 33.71 1.02
CA GLN A 116 -24.51 32.98 -0.24
C GLN A 116 -23.05 32.59 -0.42
N GLN A 117 -22.84 31.57 -1.18
CA GLN A 117 -21.48 31.10 -1.49
C GLN A 117 -20.72 32.16 -2.31
N PRO A 118 -19.40 32.32 -2.13
CA PRO A 118 -18.61 33.29 -2.88
C PRO A 118 -18.81 33.22 -4.38
N PHE A 119 -18.93 32.00 -4.92
CA PHE A 119 -19.07 31.76 -6.35
C PHE A 119 -20.48 31.97 -6.90
N ASP A 120 -21.49 32.22 -6.05
CA ASP A 120 -22.85 32.60 -6.44
C ASP A 120 -22.97 34.12 -6.60
N VAL A 121 -21.96 34.87 -6.19
CA VAL A 121 -21.95 36.33 -6.34
C VAL A 121 -21.67 36.70 -7.80
N LYS A 122 -22.51 37.55 -8.39
CA LYS A 122 -22.34 38.01 -9.77
C LYS A 122 -20.95 38.64 -9.97
N GLY A 123 -20.24 38.13 -11.00
CA GLY A 123 -18.89 38.59 -11.34
C GLY A 123 -17.76 37.87 -10.60
N TYR A 124 -18.09 36.82 -9.84
CA TYR A 124 -17.07 35.98 -9.21
C TYR A 124 -16.07 35.45 -10.24
N LYS A 125 -14.79 35.41 -9.88
CA LYS A 125 -13.70 34.86 -10.70
C LYS A 125 -13.03 33.73 -9.92
N ILE A 126 -12.87 32.59 -10.60
CA ILE A 126 -12.15 31.43 -10.05
C ILE A 126 -10.71 31.84 -9.72
N PRO A 127 -10.19 31.52 -8.52
CA PRO A 127 -8.81 31.79 -8.15
C PRO A 127 -7.80 31.21 -9.16
N GLY A 128 -6.81 32.00 -9.57
CA GLY A 128 -5.84 31.62 -10.60
C GLY A 128 -6.36 31.71 -12.04
N GLY A 129 -7.67 31.94 -12.23
CA GLY A 129 -8.30 32.08 -13.55
C GLY A 129 -9.02 30.82 -14.04
N ASP A 130 -9.78 31.01 -15.12
CA ASP A 130 -10.44 29.91 -15.84
C ASP A 130 -9.45 29.21 -16.82
N PRO A 131 -9.86 28.13 -17.52
CA PRO A 131 -9.02 27.43 -18.49
C PRO A 131 -8.49 28.30 -19.65
N LYS A 132 -9.08 29.47 -19.92
CA LYS A 132 -8.61 30.40 -20.96
C LYS A 132 -7.49 31.34 -20.44
N HIS A 133 -7.32 31.42 -19.13
CA HIS A 133 -6.22 32.20 -18.56
C HIS A 133 -4.86 31.60 -18.95
N PRO A 134 -3.89 32.40 -19.44
CA PRO A 134 -2.64 31.88 -20.01
C PRO A 134 -1.88 30.91 -19.12
N ALA A 135 -1.75 31.20 -17.81
CA ALA A 135 -1.06 30.33 -16.87
C ALA A 135 -1.79 28.98 -16.66
N VAL A 136 -3.13 28.99 -16.62
CA VAL A 136 -3.93 27.78 -16.50
C VAL A 136 -3.88 26.98 -17.80
N ALA A 137 -3.98 27.62 -18.95
CA ALA A 137 -3.87 26.96 -20.26
C ALA A 137 -2.53 26.26 -20.43
N GLN A 138 -1.43 26.89 -20.02
CA GLN A 138 -0.09 26.29 -20.06
C GLN A 138 -0.01 25.05 -19.15
N MET A 139 -0.53 25.11 -17.93
CA MET A 139 -0.60 23.96 -17.03
C MET A 139 -1.44 22.82 -17.64
N LEU A 140 -2.61 23.13 -18.19
CA LEU A 140 -3.51 22.13 -18.78
C LEU A 140 -2.94 21.46 -20.03
N ALA A 141 -2.07 22.13 -20.78
CA ALA A 141 -1.39 21.54 -21.93
C ALA A 141 -0.49 20.35 -21.54
N ILE A 142 0.01 20.32 -20.31
CA ILE A 142 0.95 19.31 -19.81
C ILE A 142 0.26 18.31 -18.85
N ALA A 143 -0.74 18.75 -18.12
CA ALA A 143 -1.38 17.98 -17.05
C ALA A 143 -1.87 16.58 -17.48
N PRO A 144 -2.50 16.37 -18.66
CA PRO A 144 -2.92 15.03 -19.11
C PRO A 144 -1.74 14.08 -19.31
N ALA A 145 -0.62 14.56 -19.84
CA ALA A 145 0.58 13.75 -20.05
C ALA A 145 1.20 13.32 -18.70
N ILE A 146 1.30 14.23 -17.74
CA ILE A 146 1.76 13.92 -16.38
C ILE A 146 0.82 12.92 -15.71
N LEU A 147 -0.49 13.11 -15.85
CA LEU A 147 -1.48 12.20 -15.28
C LEU A 147 -1.34 10.80 -15.87
N ARG A 148 -1.25 10.71 -17.19
CA ARG A 148 -1.08 9.43 -17.88
C ARG A 148 0.24 8.75 -17.55
N ASP A 149 1.32 9.50 -17.35
CA ASP A 149 2.58 8.93 -16.87
C ASP A 149 2.45 8.33 -15.47
N LYS A 150 1.72 8.98 -14.57
CA LYS A 150 1.46 8.47 -13.21
C LYS A 150 0.53 7.25 -13.17
N THR A 151 -0.53 7.27 -13.96
CA THR A 151 -1.61 6.26 -13.92
C THR A 151 -1.42 5.14 -14.94
N LYS A 152 -0.53 5.31 -15.91
CA LYS A 152 -0.33 4.46 -17.10
C LYS A 152 -1.63 4.22 -17.91
N GLY A 153 -2.68 5.03 -17.63
CA GLY A 153 -4.01 4.88 -18.25
C GLY A 153 -4.89 3.81 -17.60
N CYS A 154 -4.46 3.22 -16.47
CA CYS A 154 -5.19 2.14 -15.79
C CYS A 154 -6.40 2.63 -14.99
N TYR A 155 -6.45 3.92 -14.66
CA TYR A 155 -7.46 4.49 -13.77
C TYR A 155 -8.27 5.59 -14.46
N PRO A 156 -9.53 5.33 -14.86
CA PRO A 156 -10.38 6.34 -15.52
C PRO A 156 -10.76 7.53 -14.63
N ALA A 157 -10.86 7.33 -13.31
CA ALA A 157 -11.35 8.36 -12.39
C ALA A 157 -10.50 9.64 -12.38
N PRO A 158 -9.15 9.59 -12.29
CA PRO A 158 -8.33 10.80 -12.36
C PRO A 158 -8.50 11.61 -13.65
N GLU A 159 -8.66 10.93 -14.79
CA GLU A 159 -8.91 11.59 -16.08
C GLU A 159 -10.31 12.24 -16.12
N ALA A 160 -11.33 11.54 -15.61
CA ALA A 160 -12.69 12.06 -15.51
C ALA A 160 -12.77 13.26 -14.54
N ILE A 161 -12.05 13.22 -13.41
CA ILE A 161 -11.95 14.36 -12.47
C ILE A 161 -11.34 15.57 -13.16
N MET A 162 -10.24 15.38 -13.89
CA MET A 162 -9.59 16.47 -14.63
C MET A 162 -10.53 17.08 -15.66
N SER A 163 -11.22 16.24 -16.45
CA SER A 163 -12.17 16.69 -17.47
C SER A 163 -13.34 17.46 -16.83
N ALA A 164 -13.98 16.89 -15.82
CA ALA A 164 -15.09 17.55 -15.10
C ALA A 164 -14.70 18.89 -14.50
N ALA A 165 -13.49 18.98 -13.93
CA ALA A 165 -12.96 20.21 -13.35
C ALA A 165 -12.73 21.30 -14.40
N VAL A 166 -12.13 20.94 -15.54
CA VAL A 166 -11.81 21.88 -16.62
C VAL A 166 -13.08 22.34 -17.36
N GLU A 167 -13.98 21.42 -17.68
CA GLU A 167 -15.25 21.75 -18.33
C GLU A 167 -16.15 22.59 -17.40
N GLY A 168 -16.26 22.16 -16.13
CA GLY A 168 -17.06 22.85 -15.12
C GLY A 168 -16.57 24.25 -14.78
N ALA A 169 -15.28 24.53 -14.92
CA ALA A 169 -14.71 25.86 -14.70
C ALA A 169 -15.07 26.89 -15.78
N GLN A 170 -15.64 26.46 -16.91
CA GLN A 170 -15.98 27.31 -18.06
C GLN A 170 -17.47 27.67 -18.15
N VAL A 171 -18.29 27.10 -17.28
CA VAL A 171 -19.75 27.24 -17.30
C VAL A 171 -20.29 27.70 -15.95
N ASP A 172 -21.59 27.98 -15.85
CA ASP A 172 -22.26 28.25 -14.58
C ASP A 172 -22.26 27.05 -13.62
N VAL A 173 -22.67 27.28 -12.36
CA VAL A 173 -22.61 26.23 -11.31
C VAL A 173 -23.53 25.05 -11.62
N ASP A 174 -24.75 25.30 -12.08
CA ASP A 174 -25.74 24.25 -12.33
C ASP A 174 -25.32 23.36 -13.51
N THR A 175 -24.80 23.99 -14.56
CA THR A 175 -24.22 23.28 -15.71
C THR A 175 -22.99 22.48 -15.28
N ALA A 176 -22.11 23.02 -14.43
CA ALA A 176 -20.94 22.33 -13.90
C ALA A 176 -21.32 21.11 -13.06
N LEU A 177 -22.33 21.22 -12.19
CA LEU A 177 -22.86 20.09 -11.42
C LEU A 177 -23.45 18.99 -12.33
N THR A 178 -24.08 19.38 -13.42
CA THR A 178 -24.58 18.42 -14.44
C THR A 178 -23.42 17.69 -15.12
N ILE A 179 -22.35 18.38 -15.48
CA ILE A 179 -21.14 17.78 -16.07
C ILE A 179 -20.52 16.79 -15.07
N GLU A 180 -20.33 17.20 -13.82
CA GLU A 180 -19.80 16.34 -12.74
C GLU A 180 -20.64 15.06 -12.59
N SER A 181 -21.97 15.18 -12.54
CA SER A 181 -22.89 14.05 -12.43
C SER A 181 -22.81 13.06 -13.61
N ARG A 182 -22.57 13.56 -14.83
CA ARG A 182 -22.38 12.70 -16.02
C ARG A 182 -21.09 11.90 -15.93
N TYR A 183 -19.98 12.52 -15.55
CA TYR A 183 -18.72 11.82 -15.33
C TYR A 183 -18.80 10.86 -14.16
N PHE A 184 -19.51 11.22 -13.08
CA PHE A 184 -19.78 10.30 -11.97
C PHE A 184 -20.53 9.05 -12.43
N THR A 185 -21.60 9.23 -13.21
CA THR A 185 -22.40 8.12 -13.76
C THR A 185 -21.55 7.21 -14.65
N TYR A 186 -20.72 7.78 -15.52
CA TYR A 186 -19.78 7.02 -16.34
C TYR A 186 -18.85 6.13 -15.50
N LEU A 187 -18.26 6.68 -14.45
CA LEU A 187 -17.38 5.93 -13.56
C LEU A 187 -18.13 4.88 -12.73
N ALA A 188 -19.28 5.26 -12.12
CA ALA A 188 -20.05 4.38 -11.24
C ALA A 188 -20.63 3.16 -11.97
N THR A 189 -20.94 3.29 -13.26
CA THR A 189 -21.41 2.17 -14.09
C THR A 189 -20.27 1.35 -14.67
N GLY A 190 -19.04 1.89 -14.64
CA GLY A 190 -17.84 1.25 -15.18
C GLY A 190 -17.37 0.03 -14.39
N GLN A 191 -16.61 -0.86 -15.04
CA GLN A 191 -16.09 -2.07 -14.40
C GLN A 191 -14.95 -1.77 -13.43
N VAL A 192 -14.11 -0.76 -13.72
CA VAL A 192 -12.94 -0.43 -12.89
C VAL A 192 -13.37 0.00 -11.49
N SER A 193 -14.35 0.89 -11.36
CA SER A 193 -14.86 1.34 -10.06
C SER A 193 -15.47 0.18 -9.26
N LYS A 194 -16.23 -0.71 -9.90
CA LYS A 194 -16.79 -1.91 -9.26
C LYS A 194 -15.71 -2.83 -8.73
N ASN A 195 -14.65 -3.06 -9.49
CA ASN A 195 -13.52 -3.88 -9.08
C ASN A 195 -12.76 -3.23 -7.91
N MET A 196 -12.51 -1.91 -8.00
CA MET A 196 -11.83 -1.17 -6.91
C MET A 196 -12.65 -1.16 -5.63
N ILE A 197 -13.96 -0.92 -5.71
CA ILE A 197 -14.87 -0.98 -4.56
C ILE A 197 -14.91 -2.41 -3.99
N GLY A 198 -15.03 -3.43 -4.85
CA GLY A 198 -15.01 -4.83 -4.46
C GLY A 198 -13.75 -5.19 -3.66
N THR A 199 -12.60 -4.78 -4.14
CA THR A 199 -11.30 -5.09 -3.53
C THR A 199 -10.97 -4.19 -2.35
N PHE A 200 -10.95 -2.86 -2.57
CA PHE A 200 -10.43 -1.91 -1.58
C PHE A 200 -11.45 -1.47 -0.52
N TRP A 201 -12.74 -1.66 -0.77
CA TRP A 201 -13.76 -1.40 0.23
C TRP A 201 -14.30 -2.69 0.85
N HIS A 202 -14.97 -3.53 0.06
CA HIS A 202 -15.60 -4.75 0.61
C HIS A 202 -14.55 -5.77 1.06
N GLY A 203 -13.54 -6.06 0.26
CA GLY A 203 -12.50 -7.04 0.58
C GLY A 203 -11.69 -6.63 1.82
N LEU A 204 -11.21 -5.39 1.88
CA LEU A 204 -10.46 -4.91 3.06
C LEU A 204 -11.33 -4.82 4.32
N ASN A 205 -12.61 -4.45 4.21
CA ASN A 205 -13.52 -4.45 5.35
C ASN A 205 -13.81 -5.87 5.84
N ALA A 206 -13.98 -6.84 4.94
CA ALA A 206 -14.12 -8.24 5.30
C ALA A 206 -12.88 -8.77 6.04
N ILE A 207 -11.68 -8.42 5.58
CA ILE A 207 -10.44 -8.75 6.30
C ILE A 207 -10.42 -8.09 7.69
N LYS A 208 -10.69 -6.79 7.77
CA LYS A 208 -10.70 -6.06 9.05
C LYS A 208 -11.72 -6.60 10.03
N SER A 209 -12.88 -7.07 9.57
CA SER A 209 -13.89 -7.72 10.41
C SER A 209 -13.56 -9.17 10.78
N GLY A 210 -12.43 -9.71 10.31
CA GLY A 210 -11.97 -11.05 10.65
C GLY A 210 -12.62 -12.17 9.83
N ALA A 211 -13.07 -11.92 8.60
CA ALA A 211 -13.79 -12.92 7.80
C ALA A 211 -13.04 -14.26 7.63
N SER A 212 -11.71 -14.24 7.59
CA SER A 212 -10.87 -15.44 7.51
C SER A 212 -10.32 -15.92 8.87
N ARG A 213 -10.68 -15.24 9.94
CA ARG A 213 -10.33 -15.62 11.31
C ARG A 213 -11.29 -16.68 11.83
N PRO A 214 -10.86 -17.73 12.53
CA PRO A 214 -11.77 -18.61 13.28
C PRO A 214 -12.62 -17.84 14.28
N GLN A 215 -13.95 -17.79 14.07
CA GLN A 215 -14.85 -16.92 14.81
C GLN A 215 -15.21 -17.44 16.22
N ASP A 216 -15.10 -18.74 16.45
CA ASP A 216 -15.38 -19.44 17.71
C ASP A 216 -14.23 -19.33 18.73
N ILE A 217 -13.11 -18.73 18.35
CA ILE A 217 -11.95 -18.53 19.22
C ILE A 217 -11.99 -17.12 19.82
N PRO A 218 -11.80 -16.96 21.15
CA PRO A 218 -11.74 -15.64 21.77
C PRO A 218 -10.65 -14.75 21.15
N GLN A 219 -10.88 -13.45 21.18
CA GLN A 219 -9.88 -12.45 20.74
C GLN A 219 -8.63 -12.52 21.62
N TRP A 220 -7.48 -12.41 20.99
CA TRP A 220 -6.18 -12.50 21.65
C TRP A 220 -5.32 -11.28 21.32
N GLN A 221 -4.40 -10.95 22.24
CA GLN A 221 -3.43 -9.87 22.05
C GLN A 221 -2.06 -10.32 22.52
N ALA A 222 -1.06 -10.13 21.66
CA ALA A 222 0.33 -10.31 22.04
C ALA A 222 0.82 -9.14 22.90
N LYS A 223 1.45 -9.43 24.02
CA LYS A 223 2.07 -8.44 24.92
C LYS A 223 3.59 -8.45 24.80
N LYS A 224 4.18 -9.64 24.61
CA LYS A 224 5.62 -9.85 24.48
C LYS A 224 5.91 -10.73 23.26
N VAL A 225 6.73 -10.22 22.35
CA VAL A 225 7.08 -10.89 21.09
C VAL A 225 8.59 -11.07 21.01
N GLY A 226 9.05 -12.30 20.82
CA GLY A 226 10.43 -12.62 20.49
C GLY A 226 10.68 -12.62 18.98
N ILE A 227 11.85 -12.17 18.55
CA ILE A 227 12.23 -12.21 17.14
C ILE A 227 13.61 -12.83 17.02
N LEU A 228 13.74 -13.93 16.29
CA LEU A 228 15.00 -14.61 16.04
C LEU A 228 15.60 -14.12 14.72
N GLY A 229 16.75 -13.43 14.83
CA GLY A 229 17.38 -12.70 13.73
C GLY A 229 16.95 -11.24 13.67
N ALA A 230 17.89 -10.33 13.92
CA ALA A 230 17.70 -8.89 13.93
C ALA A 230 18.13 -8.22 12.60
N GLY A 231 18.19 -8.98 11.52
CA GLY A 231 18.43 -8.48 10.16
C GLY A 231 17.28 -7.60 9.66
N MET A 232 17.29 -7.28 8.37
CA MET A 232 16.33 -6.36 7.73
C MET A 232 14.86 -6.71 8.05
N MET A 233 14.48 -8.00 7.95
CA MET A 233 13.11 -8.43 8.22
C MET A 233 12.78 -8.37 9.70
N GLY A 234 13.61 -8.96 10.57
CA GLY A 234 13.37 -8.96 12.01
C GLY A 234 13.35 -7.56 12.62
N ALA A 235 14.24 -6.66 12.19
CA ALA A 235 14.24 -5.26 12.60
C ALA A 235 12.94 -4.53 12.18
N GLY A 236 12.45 -4.81 10.98
CA GLY A 236 11.18 -4.25 10.49
C GLY A 236 9.96 -4.78 11.25
N ILE A 237 9.94 -6.08 11.60
CA ILE A 237 8.88 -6.70 12.41
C ILE A 237 8.92 -6.11 13.83
N ALA A 238 10.11 -5.94 14.41
CA ALA A 238 10.29 -5.31 15.72
C ALA A 238 9.73 -3.88 15.75
N TYR A 239 10.03 -3.09 14.72
CA TYR A 239 9.46 -1.76 14.58
C TYR A 239 7.93 -1.79 14.51
N ALA A 240 7.34 -2.66 13.68
CA ALA A 240 5.89 -2.75 13.49
C ALA A 240 5.16 -3.16 14.78
N ALA A 241 5.76 -4.01 15.61
CA ALA A 241 5.21 -4.42 16.90
C ALA A 241 5.39 -3.32 17.96
N ALA A 242 6.57 -2.72 18.07
CA ALA A 242 6.86 -1.71 19.09
C ALA A 242 6.02 -0.43 18.96
N ILE A 243 5.67 0.00 17.76
CA ILE A 243 4.78 1.15 17.56
C ILE A 243 3.33 0.92 18.01
N GLN A 244 2.98 -0.33 18.33
CA GLN A 244 1.71 -0.75 18.90
C GLN A 244 1.83 -1.13 20.37
N ASP A 245 2.82 -0.58 21.06
CA ASP A 245 3.10 -0.73 22.48
C ASP A 245 3.32 -2.20 22.91
N ILE A 246 3.78 -3.08 22.00
CA ILE A 246 4.14 -4.47 22.27
C ILE A 246 5.63 -4.51 22.71
N THR A 247 5.92 -5.24 23.79
CA THR A 247 7.32 -5.52 24.20
C THR A 247 7.96 -6.47 23.20
N VAL A 248 9.12 -6.11 22.64
CA VAL A 248 9.80 -6.87 21.60
C VAL A 248 11.21 -7.22 22.04
N ILE A 249 11.57 -8.49 21.92
CA ILE A 249 12.89 -9.03 22.24
C ILE A 249 13.56 -9.53 20.96
N PRO A 250 14.25 -8.68 20.20
CA PRO A 250 15.02 -9.13 19.05
C PRO A 250 16.31 -9.81 19.53
N LYS A 251 16.43 -11.11 19.25
CA LYS A 251 17.60 -11.94 19.55
C LYS A 251 18.40 -12.17 18.27
N ASP A 252 19.72 -11.99 18.36
CA ASP A 252 20.66 -12.39 17.31
C ASP A 252 21.83 -13.19 17.91
N VAL A 253 22.74 -13.69 17.07
CA VAL A 253 23.94 -14.44 17.51
C VAL A 253 24.90 -13.58 18.29
N ALA A 254 24.91 -12.28 18.06
CA ALA A 254 25.70 -11.28 18.76
C ALA A 254 24.85 -10.08 19.14
N ILE A 255 25.09 -9.50 20.30
CA ILE A 255 24.34 -8.33 20.80
C ILE A 255 24.42 -7.14 19.84
N GLU A 256 25.57 -6.94 19.20
CA GLU A 256 25.79 -5.84 18.25
C GLU A 256 24.87 -5.94 17.04
N ASN A 257 24.51 -7.15 16.60
CA ASN A 257 23.55 -7.35 15.53
C ASN A 257 22.12 -7.02 15.99
N ALA A 258 21.75 -7.44 17.18
CA ALA A 258 20.46 -7.12 17.78
C ALA A 258 20.29 -5.60 17.99
N GLU A 259 21.35 -4.91 18.44
CA GLU A 259 21.38 -3.45 18.57
C GLU A 259 21.27 -2.71 17.23
N LYS A 260 21.92 -3.22 16.17
CA LYS A 260 21.73 -2.69 14.80
C LYS A 260 20.28 -2.82 14.35
N GLY A 261 19.60 -3.91 14.72
CA GLY A 261 18.17 -4.08 14.48
C GLY A 261 17.33 -3.02 15.20
N LYS A 262 17.64 -2.67 16.45
CA LYS A 262 16.98 -1.56 17.17
C LYS A 262 17.31 -0.20 16.54
N ALA A 263 18.54 0.02 16.10
CA ALA A 263 18.96 1.26 15.43
C ALA A 263 18.16 1.53 14.13
N TYR A 264 17.70 0.49 13.43
CA TYR A 264 16.78 0.64 12.30
C TYR A 264 15.47 1.32 12.73
N SER A 265 14.85 0.87 13.83
CA SER A 265 13.65 1.49 14.40
C SER A 265 13.90 2.93 14.80
N GLN A 266 15.01 3.22 15.46
CA GLN A 266 15.41 4.57 15.85
C GLN A 266 15.48 5.50 14.64
N LYS A 267 16.16 5.09 13.56
CA LYS A 267 16.28 5.88 12.33
C LYS A 267 14.92 6.24 11.72
N LEU A 268 13.97 5.31 11.72
CA LEU A 268 12.61 5.56 11.20
C LEU A 268 11.84 6.55 12.07
N LEU A 269 11.96 6.43 13.38
CA LEU A 269 11.28 7.30 14.35
C LEU A 269 11.90 8.70 14.38
N ASP A 270 13.24 8.82 14.35
CA ASP A 270 13.94 10.10 14.25
C ASP A 270 13.50 10.90 13.01
N LYS A 271 13.31 10.20 11.89
CA LYS A 271 12.77 10.84 10.66
C LYS A 271 11.36 11.39 10.89
N LYS A 272 10.49 10.70 11.64
CA LYS A 272 9.14 11.20 11.96
C LYS A 272 9.20 12.42 12.89
N VAL A 273 10.10 12.41 13.87
CA VAL A 273 10.33 13.57 14.76
C VAL A 273 10.82 14.77 13.95
N ALA A 274 11.83 14.59 13.09
CA ALA A 274 12.35 15.65 12.23
C ALA A 274 11.30 16.25 11.27
N GLN A 275 10.27 15.46 10.92
CA GLN A 275 9.14 15.90 10.09
C GLN A 275 7.98 16.51 10.89
N GLY A 276 8.11 16.65 12.21
CA GLY A 276 7.03 17.14 13.09
C GLY A 276 5.82 16.20 13.22
N ARG A 277 5.99 14.91 12.85
CA ARG A 277 4.92 13.90 12.89
C ARG A 277 4.87 13.10 14.17
N MET A 278 5.83 13.30 15.06
CA MET A 278 5.96 12.62 16.35
C MET A 278 6.81 13.47 17.30
N THR A 279 6.54 13.40 18.59
CA THR A 279 7.40 14.02 19.61
C THR A 279 8.59 13.13 19.96
N ALA A 280 9.66 13.72 20.52
CA ALA A 280 10.82 12.96 20.96
C ALA A 280 10.47 11.98 22.11
N GLU A 281 9.58 12.41 23.02
CA GLU A 281 9.13 11.57 24.15
C GLU A 281 8.39 10.33 23.66
N LYS A 282 7.51 10.45 22.63
CA LYS A 282 6.82 9.28 22.06
C LYS A 282 7.80 8.35 21.34
N ARG A 283 8.81 8.89 20.63
CA ARG A 283 9.89 8.09 20.04
C ARG A 283 10.59 7.26 21.12
N ASP A 284 10.98 7.88 22.25
CA ASP A 284 11.73 7.22 23.32
C ASP A 284 10.88 6.15 24.01
N GLN A 285 9.59 6.39 24.21
CA GLN A 285 8.63 5.40 24.68
C GLN A 285 8.57 4.17 23.77
N ILE A 286 8.47 4.37 22.45
CA ILE A 286 8.44 3.27 21.47
C ILE A 286 9.76 2.48 21.50
N LEU A 287 10.91 3.17 21.54
CA LEU A 287 12.22 2.51 21.61
C LEU A 287 12.44 1.74 22.91
N ALA A 288 11.80 2.13 24.00
CA ALA A 288 11.85 1.40 25.27
C ALA A 288 11.16 0.02 25.20
N HIS A 289 10.23 -0.18 24.27
CA HIS A 289 9.62 -1.50 24.04
C HIS A 289 10.56 -2.49 23.34
N ILE A 290 11.69 -2.05 22.77
CA ILE A 290 12.63 -2.93 22.05
C ILE A 290 13.85 -3.19 22.92
N THR A 291 14.02 -4.44 23.37
CA THR A 291 15.14 -4.89 24.20
C THR A 291 15.99 -5.91 23.41
N PRO A 292 17.11 -5.48 22.80
CA PRO A 292 18.01 -6.37 22.07
C PRO A 292 18.70 -7.37 23.00
N THR A 293 18.92 -8.60 22.52
CA THR A 293 19.63 -9.63 23.28
C THR A 293 20.40 -10.61 22.39
N ALA A 294 21.41 -11.27 22.98
CA ALA A 294 22.05 -12.44 22.41
C ALA A 294 21.62 -13.75 23.13
N SER A 295 20.86 -13.64 24.23
CA SER A 295 20.48 -14.78 25.07
C SER A 295 19.05 -15.25 24.73
N ALA A 296 18.86 -16.55 24.48
CA ALA A 296 17.56 -17.14 24.32
C ALA A 296 16.71 -17.11 25.61
N ALA A 297 17.34 -17.06 26.78
CA ALA A 297 16.63 -16.99 28.06
C ALA A 297 15.77 -15.72 28.21
N ASP A 298 16.14 -14.61 27.58
CA ASP A 298 15.38 -13.36 27.61
C ASP A 298 14.05 -13.44 26.86
N LEU A 299 13.87 -14.49 26.04
CA LEU A 299 12.61 -14.81 25.36
C LEU A 299 11.56 -15.41 26.31
N ALA A 300 11.91 -15.71 27.57
CA ALA A 300 11.01 -16.33 28.52
C ALA A 300 9.69 -15.57 28.65
N GLY A 301 8.58 -16.30 28.49
CA GLY A 301 7.23 -15.75 28.55
C GLY A 301 6.79 -14.95 27.32
N CYS A 302 7.45 -15.10 26.18
CA CYS A 302 6.95 -14.54 24.93
C CYS A 302 5.64 -15.23 24.50
N ASP A 303 4.64 -14.43 24.17
CA ASP A 303 3.34 -14.90 23.64
C ASP A 303 3.48 -15.42 22.21
N LEU A 304 4.44 -14.86 21.46
CA LEU A 304 4.74 -15.20 20.08
C LEU A 304 6.26 -15.06 19.87
N ILE A 305 6.87 -16.05 19.22
CA ILE A 305 8.25 -15.95 18.74
C ILE A 305 8.24 -16.10 17.21
N ILE A 306 8.83 -15.14 16.51
CA ILE A 306 8.91 -15.10 15.04
C ILE A 306 10.36 -15.32 14.61
N GLU A 307 10.61 -16.40 13.90
CA GLU A 307 11.91 -16.70 13.31
C GLU A 307 12.06 -15.94 11.98
N ALA A 308 13.12 -15.16 11.85
CA ALA A 308 13.47 -14.34 10.69
C ALA A 308 14.97 -14.42 10.33
N VAL A 309 15.58 -15.60 10.52
CA VAL A 309 16.97 -15.89 10.14
C VAL A 309 17.10 -16.25 8.65
N PHE A 310 18.31 -16.51 8.18
CA PHE A 310 18.55 -16.89 6.79
C PHE A 310 17.71 -18.09 6.33
N GLU A 311 17.36 -18.11 5.05
CA GLU A 311 16.50 -19.12 4.41
C GLU A 311 17.23 -20.47 4.28
N ASN A 312 17.49 -21.11 5.41
CA ASN A 312 18.12 -22.41 5.52
C ASN A 312 17.35 -23.28 6.51
N GLN A 313 16.87 -24.44 6.07
CA GLN A 313 16.00 -25.32 6.86
C GLN A 313 16.66 -25.79 8.16
N GLN A 314 17.95 -26.15 8.12
CA GLN A 314 18.68 -26.63 9.31
C GLN A 314 18.87 -25.52 10.35
N LEU A 315 19.24 -24.32 9.89
CA LEU A 315 19.38 -23.16 10.78
C LEU A 315 18.04 -22.81 11.43
N LYS A 316 16.95 -22.77 10.64
CA LYS A 316 15.60 -22.51 11.16
C LYS A 316 15.16 -23.57 12.17
N ALA A 317 15.45 -24.83 11.94
CA ALA A 317 15.20 -25.92 12.89
C ALA A 317 15.97 -25.72 14.20
N GLN A 318 17.25 -25.39 14.12
CA GLN A 318 18.12 -25.16 15.29
C GLN A 318 17.58 -24.00 16.16
N VAL A 319 17.29 -22.84 15.55
CA VAL A 319 16.82 -21.68 16.33
C VAL A 319 15.41 -21.88 16.88
N THR A 320 14.56 -22.64 16.18
CA THR A 320 13.24 -23.05 16.69
C THR A 320 13.38 -23.89 17.96
N GLN A 321 14.22 -24.93 17.93
CA GLN A 321 14.47 -25.80 19.09
C GLN A 321 15.08 -25.06 20.26
N GLU A 322 15.98 -24.09 20.01
CA GLU A 322 16.60 -23.24 21.02
C GLU A 322 15.56 -22.35 21.71
N ALA A 323 14.65 -21.73 20.94
CA ALA A 323 13.78 -20.67 21.44
C ALA A 323 12.43 -21.17 21.99
N GLU A 324 11.91 -22.29 21.46
CA GLU A 324 10.55 -22.77 21.75
C GLU A 324 10.32 -23.02 23.25
N GLY A 325 11.35 -23.46 24.00
CA GLY A 325 11.27 -23.70 25.43
C GLY A 325 10.99 -22.45 26.28
N TYR A 326 11.13 -21.27 25.71
CA TYR A 326 10.92 -19.99 26.37
C TYR A 326 9.56 -19.35 26.06
N LEU A 327 8.75 -19.95 25.19
CA LEU A 327 7.38 -19.50 24.94
C LEU A 327 6.53 -19.55 26.21
N ALA A 328 5.55 -18.67 26.30
CA ALA A 328 4.45 -18.79 27.25
C ALA A 328 3.72 -20.12 27.06
N ALA A 329 2.97 -20.57 28.08
CA ALA A 329 2.31 -21.89 28.09
C ALA A 329 1.38 -22.09 26.86
N ASP A 330 0.73 -21.03 26.40
CA ASP A 330 -0.14 -20.98 25.22
C ASP A 330 0.46 -20.20 24.04
N GLY A 331 1.79 -19.93 24.08
CA GLY A 331 2.52 -19.17 23.09
C GLY A 331 2.60 -19.86 21.73
N VAL A 332 2.84 -19.06 20.69
CA VAL A 332 2.90 -19.48 19.29
C VAL A 332 4.31 -19.35 18.74
N MET A 333 4.78 -20.34 18.02
CA MET A 333 6.03 -20.28 17.25
C MET A 333 5.71 -19.99 15.78
N ALA A 334 6.39 -19.00 15.18
CA ALA A 334 6.16 -18.61 13.79
C ALA A 334 7.47 -18.52 13.00
N SER A 335 7.41 -18.78 11.70
CA SER A 335 8.52 -18.54 10.78
C SER A 335 8.15 -17.50 9.71
N ASN A 336 9.07 -16.57 9.47
CA ASN A 336 8.96 -15.56 8.39
C ASN A 336 9.62 -16.07 7.08
N THR A 337 9.63 -17.38 6.84
CA THR A 337 10.12 -17.93 5.58
C THR A 337 9.32 -17.40 4.40
N SER A 338 9.97 -17.26 3.26
CA SER A 338 9.30 -16.84 2.00
C SER A 338 8.99 -18.03 1.08
N THR A 339 9.69 -19.16 1.25
CA THR A 339 9.62 -20.27 0.27
C THR A 339 9.54 -21.66 0.88
N LEU A 340 10.03 -21.86 2.11
CA LEU A 340 10.08 -23.18 2.73
C LEU A 340 8.71 -23.58 3.28
N PRO A 341 8.22 -24.79 2.98
CA PRO A 341 6.93 -25.26 3.49
C PRO A 341 6.88 -25.24 5.02
N ILE A 342 5.84 -24.67 5.57
CA ILE A 342 5.64 -24.54 7.02
C ILE A 342 5.51 -25.89 7.71
N SER A 343 4.82 -26.84 7.09
CA SER A 343 4.69 -28.22 7.61
C SER A 343 6.06 -28.90 7.76
N GLY A 344 7.01 -28.60 6.86
CA GLY A 344 8.38 -29.12 6.95
C GLY A 344 9.18 -28.45 8.10
N LEU A 345 9.04 -27.15 8.28
CA LEU A 345 9.69 -26.42 9.38
C LEU A 345 9.11 -26.79 10.75
N ALA A 346 7.80 -27.01 10.82
CA ALA A 346 7.10 -27.42 12.04
C ALA A 346 7.60 -28.75 12.63
N GLN A 347 8.25 -29.60 11.83
CA GLN A 347 8.86 -30.85 12.35
C GLN A 347 9.95 -30.62 13.41
N ALA A 348 10.56 -29.44 13.41
CA ALA A 348 11.53 -29.05 14.43
C ALA A 348 10.90 -28.59 15.76
N SER A 349 9.61 -28.26 15.75
CA SER A 349 8.86 -27.84 16.92
C SER A 349 8.37 -29.02 17.73
N LYS A 350 8.35 -28.89 19.06
CA LYS A 350 7.79 -29.88 19.99
C LYS A 350 6.27 -29.98 19.86
N ASP A 351 5.61 -28.87 19.52
CA ASP A 351 4.17 -28.81 19.33
C ASP A 351 3.85 -28.17 17.96
N GLN A 352 3.75 -29.03 16.95
CA GLN A 352 3.46 -28.58 15.58
C GLN A 352 2.08 -27.89 15.44
N SER A 353 1.16 -28.11 16.38
CA SER A 353 -0.15 -27.47 16.36
C SER A 353 -0.10 -25.99 16.65
N ARG A 354 0.97 -25.54 17.34
CA ARG A 354 1.26 -24.13 17.65
C ARG A 354 2.33 -23.50 16.77
N PHE A 355 2.67 -24.14 15.64
CA PHE A 355 3.60 -23.62 14.65
C PHE A 355 2.86 -23.07 13.44
N ILE A 356 3.28 -21.87 12.94
CA ILE A 356 2.60 -21.18 11.83
C ILE A 356 3.60 -20.37 10.99
N GLY A 357 3.25 -20.08 9.73
CA GLY A 357 3.97 -19.12 8.89
C GLY A 357 3.42 -17.71 9.05
N LEU A 358 4.32 -16.72 9.19
CA LEU A 358 4.01 -15.29 9.14
C LEU A 358 4.96 -14.62 8.16
N HIS A 359 4.59 -14.62 6.89
CA HIS A 359 5.40 -14.07 5.82
C HIS A 359 5.15 -12.57 5.66
N PHE A 360 6.10 -11.77 6.12
CA PHE A 360 6.14 -10.33 5.95
C PHE A 360 6.89 -9.96 4.66
N PHE A 361 6.61 -8.77 4.14
CA PHE A 361 7.23 -8.25 2.92
C PHE A 361 8.14 -7.06 3.23
N SER A 362 9.26 -6.98 2.50
CA SER A 362 10.24 -5.90 2.64
C SER A 362 9.90 -4.68 1.76
N PRO A 363 10.05 -3.46 2.28
CA PRO A 363 10.35 -3.10 3.67
C PRO A 363 9.10 -3.18 4.57
N VAL A 364 9.24 -3.82 5.74
CA VAL A 364 8.10 -4.14 6.62
C VAL A 364 7.33 -2.90 7.07
N ASP A 365 8.00 -1.77 7.29
CA ASP A 365 7.38 -0.50 7.69
C ASP A 365 6.41 0.07 6.64
N LYS A 366 6.55 -0.32 5.37
CA LYS A 366 5.73 0.17 4.25
C LYS A 366 4.75 -0.86 3.73
N MET A 367 5.13 -2.13 3.77
CA MET A 367 4.31 -3.22 3.21
C MET A 367 3.20 -3.63 4.19
N GLN A 368 1.96 -3.55 3.74
CA GLN A 368 0.79 -3.79 4.61
C GLN A 368 0.42 -5.26 4.73
N LEU A 369 0.65 -6.04 3.68
CA LEU A 369 0.23 -7.44 3.61
C LEU A 369 1.10 -8.34 4.48
N VAL A 370 0.48 -9.32 5.14
CA VAL A 370 1.15 -10.47 5.77
C VAL A 370 0.38 -11.74 5.41
N GLU A 371 1.09 -12.71 4.86
CA GLU A 371 0.52 -14.06 4.68
C GLU A 371 0.61 -14.84 5.98
N ILE A 372 -0.51 -15.40 6.39
CA ILE A 372 -0.60 -16.36 7.50
C ILE A 372 -0.69 -17.75 6.88
N ILE A 373 0.38 -18.53 6.95
CA ILE A 373 0.47 -19.82 6.28
C ILE A 373 0.14 -20.93 7.27
N LYS A 374 -0.98 -21.59 7.02
CA LYS A 374 -1.44 -22.71 7.84
C LYS A 374 -0.74 -24.00 7.43
N GLY A 375 0.17 -24.50 8.27
CA GLY A 375 0.77 -25.82 8.11
C GLY A 375 -0.26 -26.96 8.32
N GLN A 376 0.14 -28.18 7.96
CA GLN A 376 -0.75 -29.36 8.01
C GLN A 376 -1.31 -29.61 9.41
N ASN A 377 -0.52 -29.42 10.46
CA ASN A 377 -0.88 -29.70 11.85
C ASN A 377 -1.26 -28.42 12.63
N THR A 378 -1.15 -27.22 12.03
CA THR A 378 -1.50 -25.97 12.70
C THR A 378 -2.96 -25.96 13.12
N ASN A 379 -3.23 -25.75 14.40
CA ASN A 379 -4.59 -25.74 14.94
C ASN A 379 -5.31 -24.40 14.70
N ARG A 380 -6.62 -24.37 14.90
CA ARG A 380 -7.47 -23.21 14.68
C ARG A 380 -7.16 -22.03 15.60
N GLU A 381 -6.78 -22.33 16.85
CA GLU A 381 -6.41 -21.30 17.84
C GLU A 381 -5.15 -20.57 17.41
N THR A 382 -4.14 -21.29 16.94
CA THR A 382 -2.90 -20.69 16.39
C THR A 382 -3.17 -19.79 15.21
N VAL A 383 -4.08 -20.18 14.29
CA VAL A 383 -4.51 -19.33 13.17
C VAL A 383 -5.20 -18.06 13.69
N ALA A 384 -6.07 -18.16 14.69
CA ALA A 384 -6.76 -17.01 15.28
C ALA A 384 -5.78 -16.04 15.95
N LYS A 385 -4.84 -16.56 16.77
CA LYS A 385 -3.79 -15.75 17.42
C LYS A 385 -2.89 -15.04 16.42
N ALA A 386 -2.48 -15.73 15.36
CA ALA A 386 -1.67 -15.15 14.28
C ALA A 386 -2.44 -14.03 13.55
N TYR A 387 -3.73 -14.24 13.29
CA TYR A 387 -4.59 -13.24 12.65
C TYR A 387 -4.72 -11.99 13.52
N ASP A 388 -5.03 -12.18 14.81
CA ASP A 388 -5.16 -11.10 15.78
C ASP A 388 -3.87 -10.30 15.92
N PHE A 389 -2.71 -10.97 15.99
CA PHE A 389 -1.41 -10.30 16.03
C PHE A 389 -1.16 -9.45 14.79
N VAL A 390 -1.42 -9.99 13.59
CA VAL A 390 -1.20 -9.24 12.34
C VAL A 390 -2.10 -7.99 12.28
N GLN A 391 -3.36 -8.10 12.74
CA GLN A 391 -4.24 -6.93 12.86
C GLN A 391 -3.78 -5.97 13.95
N GLN A 392 -3.33 -6.47 15.12
CA GLN A 392 -2.83 -5.66 16.23
C GLN A 392 -1.66 -4.77 15.80
N ILE A 393 -0.76 -5.26 14.96
CA ILE A 393 0.36 -4.47 14.42
C ILE A 393 -0.03 -3.61 13.19
N GLY A 394 -1.32 -3.43 12.94
CA GLY A 394 -1.85 -2.56 11.89
C GLY A 394 -1.62 -3.08 10.47
N LYS A 395 -1.45 -4.39 10.29
CA LYS A 395 -1.24 -5.02 8.98
C LYS A 395 -2.47 -5.77 8.49
N THR A 396 -2.46 -6.13 7.21
CA THR A 396 -3.56 -6.81 6.52
C THR A 396 -3.26 -8.30 6.42
N PRO A 397 -3.93 -9.17 7.21
CA PRO A 397 -3.72 -10.61 7.15
C PRO A 397 -4.47 -11.26 5.98
N ILE A 398 -3.84 -12.23 5.33
CA ILE A 398 -4.50 -13.22 4.48
C ILE A 398 -4.10 -14.62 4.95
N VAL A 399 -5.07 -15.51 5.12
CA VAL A 399 -4.81 -16.91 5.49
C VAL A 399 -4.68 -17.72 4.22
N VAL A 400 -3.53 -18.40 4.07
CA VAL A 400 -3.18 -19.15 2.87
C VAL A 400 -2.76 -20.58 3.21
N ASN A 401 -2.82 -21.46 2.22
CA ASN A 401 -2.39 -22.85 2.36
C ASN A 401 -0.87 -22.97 2.30
N ASP A 402 -0.36 -23.99 2.97
CA ASP A 402 1.05 -24.36 2.94
C ASP A 402 1.42 -25.00 1.61
N SER A 403 2.03 -24.22 0.75
CA SER A 403 2.59 -24.67 -0.52
C SER A 403 3.91 -23.94 -0.76
N ARG A 404 4.79 -24.49 -1.56
CA ARG A 404 6.06 -23.83 -1.89
C ARG A 404 5.81 -22.47 -2.56
N GLY A 405 6.33 -21.38 -1.94
CA GLY A 405 6.10 -20.02 -2.39
C GLY A 405 4.70 -19.46 -2.07
N PHE A 406 3.92 -20.16 -1.24
CA PHE A 406 2.61 -19.77 -0.71
C PHE A 406 1.66 -19.22 -1.78
N PHE A 407 0.95 -18.13 -1.52
CA PHE A 407 0.09 -17.47 -2.51
C PHE A 407 0.84 -16.38 -3.29
N THR A 408 1.43 -15.41 -2.59
CA THR A 408 1.98 -14.21 -3.22
C THR A 408 3.19 -14.48 -4.09
N SER A 409 4.15 -15.30 -3.64
CA SER A 409 5.33 -15.64 -4.44
C SER A 409 4.97 -16.48 -5.68
N ARG A 410 3.90 -17.28 -5.61
CA ARG A 410 3.39 -18.02 -6.77
C ARG A 410 2.79 -17.09 -7.82
N VAL A 411 1.88 -16.21 -7.40
CA VAL A 411 1.23 -15.23 -8.29
C VAL A 411 2.27 -14.27 -8.88
N PHE A 412 3.15 -13.75 -8.05
CA PHE A 412 4.26 -12.90 -8.48
C PHE A 412 5.20 -13.62 -9.46
N GLY A 413 5.53 -14.88 -9.16
CA GLY A 413 6.40 -15.70 -10.00
C GLY A 413 5.85 -15.90 -11.41
N THR A 414 4.54 -16.06 -11.59
CA THR A 414 3.92 -16.22 -12.92
C THR A 414 4.11 -14.96 -13.77
N PHE A 415 3.93 -13.78 -13.17
CA PHE A 415 4.15 -12.50 -13.83
C PHE A 415 5.60 -12.32 -14.32
N VAL A 416 6.57 -12.56 -13.45
CA VAL A 416 7.99 -12.43 -13.80
C VAL A 416 8.39 -13.44 -14.88
N GLN A 417 7.97 -14.70 -14.72
CA GLN A 417 8.25 -15.76 -15.68
C GLN A 417 7.68 -15.44 -17.06
N GLU A 418 6.49 -14.85 -17.13
CA GLU A 418 5.87 -14.49 -18.41
C GLU A 418 6.66 -13.38 -19.11
N GLY A 419 7.13 -12.36 -18.39
CA GLY A 419 8.00 -11.34 -18.96
C GLY A 419 9.31 -11.89 -19.51
N LEU A 420 9.92 -12.87 -18.80
CA LEU A 420 11.12 -13.55 -19.26
C LEU A 420 10.86 -14.45 -20.48
N ARG A 421 9.69 -15.11 -20.55
CA ARG A 421 9.29 -15.88 -21.73
C ARG A 421 9.13 -14.99 -22.95
N MET A 422 8.45 -13.84 -22.80
CA MET A 422 8.32 -12.85 -23.86
C MET A 422 9.69 -12.38 -24.39
N LEU A 423 10.67 -12.21 -23.49
CA LEU A 423 12.03 -11.86 -23.89
C LEU A 423 12.68 -13.02 -24.70
N ALA A 424 12.56 -14.27 -24.25
CA ALA A 424 13.04 -15.46 -24.95
C ALA A 424 12.39 -15.64 -26.34
N GLU A 425 11.12 -15.26 -26.47
CA GLU A 425 10.38 -15.24 -27.73
C GLU A 425 10.89 -14.17 -28.70
N GLY A 426 11.64 -13.18 -28.21
CA GLY A 426 12.25 -12.10 -29.01
C GLY A 426 11.51 -10.77 -28.98
N ILE A 427 10.56 -10.61 -28.05
CA ILE A 427 9.85 -9.35 -27.87
C ILE A 427 10.80 -8.30 -27.29
N HIS A 428 10.71 -7.08 -27.81
CA HIS A 428 11.58 -5.98 -27.40
C HIS A 428 11.40 -5.67 -25.90
N PRO A 429 12.46 -5.63 -25.08
CA PRO A 429 12.36 -5.50 -23.62
C PRO A 429 11.59 -4.26 -23.17
N ALA A 430 11.71 -3.11 -23.86
CA ALA A 430 10.92 -1.92 -23.53
C ALA A 430 9.41 -2.11 -23.75
N LYS A 431 8.99 -2.93 -24.74
CA LYS A 431 7.57 -3.26 -24.93
C LYS A 431 7.06 -4.15 -23.79
N ILE A 432 7.85 -5.12 -23.33
CA ILE A 432 7.53 -6.00 -22.19
C ILE A 432 7.32 -5.17 -20.94
N GLU A 433 8.27 -4.30 -20.60
CA GLU A 433 8.19 -3.42 -19.42
C GLU A 433 6.97 -2.50 -19.48
N MET A 434 6.72 -1.88 -20.66
CA MET A 434 5.59 -0.97 -20.82
C MET A 434 4.24 -1.69 -20.77
N ALA A 435 4.12 -2.86 -21.40
CA ALA A 435 2.89 -3.66 -21.35
C ALA A 435 2.55 -4.08 -19.92
N ALA A 436 3.54 -4.46 -19.12
CA ALA A 436 3.35 -4.75 -17.69
C ALA A 436 2.80 -3.54 -16.92
N LEU A 437 3.38 -2.35 -17.13
CA LEU A 437 2.89 -1.12 -16.48
C LEU A 437 1.45 -0.79 -16.93
N LYS A 438 1.12 -1.00 -18.20
CA LYS A 438 -0.25 -0.80 -18.74
C LYS A 438 -1.23 -1.87 -18.27
N ALA A 439 -0.75 -3.07 -17.93
CA ALA A 439 -1.54 -4.10 -17.24
C ALA A 439 -1.84 -3.77 -15.78
N GLY A 440 -1.30 -2.65 -15.25
CA GLY A 440 -1.52 -2.18 -13.88
C GLY A 440 -0.42 -2.58 -12.90
N MET A 441 0.67 -3.20 -13.36
CA MET A 441 1.78 -3.55 -12.48
C MET A 441 2.60 -2.31 -12.11
N PRO A 442 3.04 -2.16 -10.85
CA PRO A 442 3.78 -0.98 -10.41
C PRO A 442 5.21 -0.95 -10.98
N VAL A 443 5.76 -2.10 -11.35
CA VAL A 443 7.12 -2.27 -11.86
C VAL A 443 7.10 -3.35 -12.94
N GLY A 444 7.88 -3.19 -13.99
CA GLY A 444 8.00 -4.19 -15.05
C GLY A 444 8.75 -5.46 -14.62
N PRO A 445 8.54 -6.59 -15.31
CA PRO A 445 9.03 -7.91 -14.88
C PRO A 445 10.56 -8.03 -14.91
N LEU A 446 11.24 -7.38 -15.86
CA LEU A 446 12.70 -7.40 -15.96
C LEU A 446 13.34 -6.55 -14.86
N ALA A 447 12.76 -5.39 -14.58
CA ALA A 447 13.22 -4.53 -13.49
C ALA A 447 13.06 -5.21 -12.13
N ILE A 448 11.94 -5.89 -11.89
CA ILE A 448 11.70 -6.55 -10.62
C ILE A 448 12.53 -7.84 -10.47
N GLN A 449 12.82 -8.54 -11.57
CA GLN A 449 13.75 -9.67 -11.57
C GLN A 449 15.16 -9.25 -11.13
N ASP A 450 15.62 -8.07 -11.54
CA ASP A 450 16.90 -7.51 -11.07
C ASP A 450 16.90 -7.19 -9.56
N GLU A 451 15.77 -6.68 -9.03
CA GLU A 451 15.62 -6.43 -7.58
C GLU A 451 15.66 -7.74 -6.75
N VAL A 452 15.05 -8.80 -7.26
CA VAL A 452 15.03 -10.14 -6.61
C VAL A 452 16.38 -10.83 -6.72
N SER A 453 17.21 -10.52 -7.70
CA SER A 453 18.45 -11.21 -8.11
C SER A 453 18.22 -12.45 -8.97
N LEU A 454 18.93 -12.51 -10.09
CA LEU A 454 18.87 -13.64 -11.02
C LEU A 454 19.44 -14.93 -10.40
N THR A 455 20.48 -14.79 -9.54
CA THR A 455 21.09 -15.92 -8.84
C THR A 455 20.13 -16.55 -7.83
N LEU A 456 19.34 -15.74 -7.12
CA LEU A 456 18.30 -16.25 -6.23
C LEU A 456 17.21 -16.99 -7.01
N SER A 457 16.71 -16.42 -8.10
CA SER A 457 15.69 -17.07 -8.94
C SER A 457 16.17 -18.40 -9.52
N LYS A 458 17.45 -18.48 -9.96
CA LYS A 458 18.08 -19.74 -10.38
C LYS A 458 18.11 -20.77 -9.26
N HIS A 459 18.53 -20.37 -8.05
CA HIS A 459 18.57 -21.25 -6.89
C HIS A 459 17.18 -21.79 -6.53
N VAL A 460 16.17 -20.92 -6.44
CA VAL A 460 14.78 -21.30 -6.16
C VAL A 460 14.24 -22.26 -7.23
N ALA A 461 14.55 -22.03 -8.52
CA ALA A 461 14.15 -22.93 -9.59
C ALA A 461 14.81 -24.31 -9.47
N ALA A 462 16.08 -24.37 -9.07
CA ALA A 462 16.80 -25.64 -8.86
C ALA A 462 16.22 -26.44 -7.67
N GLU A 463 15.99 -25.77 -6.53
CA GLU A 463 15.39 -26.41 -5.36
C GLU A 463 13.94 -26.87 -5.63
N THR A 464 13.18 -26.10 -6.40
CA THR A 464 11.83 -26.50 -6.82
C THR A 464 11.86 -27.75 -7.70
N ARG A 465 12.83 -27.85 -8.64
CA ARG A 465 13.00 -29.04 -9.48
C ARG A 465 13.34 -30.30 -8.66
N LYS A 466 14.29 -30.18 -7.72
CA LYS A 466 14.65 -31.29 -6.82
C LYS A 466 13.45 -31.79 -6.01
N ALA A 467 12.67 -30.86 -5.45
CA ALA A 467 11.50 -31.20 -4.66
C ALA A 467 10.42 -31.90 -5.49
N LEU A 468 10.14 -31.43 -6.71
CA LEU A 468 9.17 -32.05 -7.61
C LEU A 468 9.64 -33.46 -8.06
N GLN A 469 10.94 -33.64 -8.33
CA GLN A 469 11.49 -34.95 -8.63
C GLN A 469 11.30 -35.93 -7.47
N ALA A 470 11.49 -35.50 -6.22
CA ALA A 470 11.22 -36.30 -5.04
C ALA A 470 9.74 -36.71 -4.90
N GLU A 471 8.83 -35.92 -5.47
CA GLU A 471 7.39 -36.21 -5.55
C GLU A 471 7.00 -37.01 -6.80
N GLY A 472 7.99 -37.44 -7.65
CA GLY A 472 7.72 -38.11 -8.92
C GLY A 472 7.12 -37.18 -10.00
N LYS A 473 7.28 -35.87 -9.86
CA LYS A 473 6.81 -34.86 -10.81
C LYS A 473 7.99 -34.21 -11.54
N GLU A 474 7.77 -33.79 -12.79
CA GLU A 474 8.76 -33.04 -13.57
C GLU A 474 8.34 -31.55 -13.71
N ARG A 475 9.32 -30.65 -13.62
CA ARG A 475 9.18 -29.26 -14.07
C ARG A 475 10.01 -29.08 -15.33
N PRO A 476 9.37 -28.96 -16.53
CA PRO A 476 10.09 -28.67 -17.76
C PRO A 476 10.89 -27.36 -17.66
N ARG A 477 12.02 -27.31 -18.34
CA ARG A 477 12.73 -26.02 -18.55
C ARG A 477 11.90 -25.14 -19.46
N SER A 478 11.88 -23.85 -19.15
CA SER A 478 11.18 -22.82 -19.92
C SER A 478 12.17 -21.84 -20.53
N GLY A 479 11.74 -21.06 -21.52
CA GLY A 479 12.55 -19.96 -22.05
C GLY A 479 12.97 -18.95 -20.98
N ALA A 480 12.19 -18.79 -19.91
CA ALA A 480 12.58 -17.96 -18.78
C ALA A 480 13.81 -18.50 -18.02
N ASP A 481 13.89 -19.82 -17.83
CA ASP A 481 15.08 -20.43 -17.21
C ASP A 481 16.33 -20.22 -18.07
N GLU A 482 16.20 -20.33 -19.40
CA GLU A 482 17.29 -20.09 -20.36
C GLU A 482 17.78 -18.64 -20.35
N VAL A 483 16.86 -17.66 -20.30
CA VAL A 483 17.21 -16.24 -20.18
C VAL A 483 18.02 -16.00 -18.91
N ILE A 484 17.57 -16.49 -17.76
CA ILE A 484 18.28 -16.31 -16.48
C ILE A 484 19.68 -16.93 -16.55
N GLU A 485 19.80 -18.16 -17.06
CA GLU A 485 21.09 -18.86 -17.17
C GLU A 485 22.05 -18.12 -18.12
N THR A 486 21.55 -17.66 -19.27
CA THR A 486 22.34 -16.87 -20.24
C THR A 486 22.83 -15.57 -19.62
N MET A 487 21.95 -14.82 -18.94
CA MET A 487 22.34 -13.57 -18.25
C MET A 487 23.45 -13.80 -17.22
N ILE A 488 23.34 -14.87 -16.41
CA ILE A 488 24.33 -15.16 -15.35
C ILE A 488 25.65 -15.69 -15.93
N HIS A 489 25.60 -16.65 -16.86
CA HIS A 489 26.79 -17.41 -17.25
C HIS A 489 27.50 -16.84 -18.47
N GLN A 490 26.75 -16.28 -19.42
CA GLN A 490 27.34 -15.73 -20.64
C GLN A 490 27.68 -14.24 -20.47
N PHE A 491 26.83 -13.50 -19.76
CA PHE A 491 26.96 -12.04 -19.65
C PHE A 491 27.42 -11.56 -18.27
N ASP A 492 27.55 -12.45 -17.27
CA ASP A 492 27.90 -12.17 -15.87
C ASP A 492 27.03 -11.08 -15.22
N ARG A 493 25.74 -11.05 -15.58
CA ARG A 493 24.78 -10.06 -15.10
C ARG A 493 23.81 -10.71 -14.11
N LYS A 494 23.97 -10.42 -12.81
CA LYS A 494 23.31 -11.13 -11.69
C LYS A 494 22.17 -10.34 -11.05
N GLY A 495 21.94 -9.12 -11.48
CA GLY A 495 20.89 -8.24 -10.98
C GLY A 495 21.42 -6.99 -10.30
N LYS A 496 20.52 -6.18 -9.75
CA LYS A 496 20.80 -4.86 -9.19
C LYS A 496 21.86 -4.87 -8.08
N ALA A 497 21.78 -5.83 -7.16
CA ALA A 497 22.74 -5.92 -6.05
C ALA A 497 24.19 -6.17 -6.52
N ALA A 498 24.35 -6.76 -7.71
CA ALA A 498 25.65 -6.94 -8.37
C ALA A 498 26.00 -5.78 -9.33
N GLY A 499 25.21 -4.72 -9.35
CA GLY A 499 25.42 -3.54 -10.20
C GLY A 499 24.96 -3.69 -11.64
N ALA A 500 24.57 -4.90 -12.09
CA ALA A 500 24.18 -5.18 -13.46
C ALA A 500 23.22 -6.36 -13.56
N GLY A 501 22.13 -6.19 -14.30
CA GLY A 501 21.12 -7.19 -14.58
C GLY A 501 20.51 -6.96 -15.97
N PHE A 502 19.21 -7.03 -16.11
CA PHE A 502 18.48 -6.58 -17.31
C PHE A 502 18.62 -5.08 -17.51
N TYR A 503 18.97 -4.37 -16.44
CA TYR A 503 19.27 -2.96 -16.46
C TYR A 503 20.73 -2.70 -16.10
N ASP A 504 21.24 -1.57 -16.57
CA ASP A 504 22.43 -0.93 -16.07
C ASP A 504 22.08 0.02 -14.93
N TYR A 505 22.92 0.04 -13.89
CA TYR A 505 22.75 0.83 -12.67
C TYR A 505 23.94 1.77 -12.47
N PRO A 506 24.04 2.87 -13.26
CA PRO A 506 25.15 3.81 -13.12
C PRO A 506 25.07 4.53 -11.77
N GLU A 507 26.20 4.72 -11.11
CA GLU A 507 26.30 5.44 -9.84
C GLU A 507 25.83 6.89 -10.03
N GLY A 508 24.85 7.33 -9.23
CA GLY A 508 24.24 8.67 -9.34
C GLY A 508 23.37 8.92 -10.57
N GLY A 509 23.21 7.91 -11.45
CA GLY A 509 22.43 8.00 -12.68
C GLY A 509 21.06 7.31 -12.63
N LYS A 510 20.28 7.47 -13.71
CA LYS A 510 19.03 6.72 -13.89
C LYS A 510 19.35 5.34 -14.49
N LYS A 511 18.67 4.31 -14.01
CA LYS A 511 18.75 2.96 -14.60
C LYS A 511 18.23 3.00 -16.05
N SER A 512 18.84 2.22 -16.93
CA SER A 512 18.41 2.01 -18.32
C SER A 512 18.45 0.53 -18.67
N LEU A 513 17.58 0.11 -19.59
CA LEU A 513 17.66 -1.25 -20.14
C LEU A 513 19.01 -1.48 -20.79
N TRP A 514 19.63 -2.62 -20.47
CA TRP A 514 20.92 -2.99 -21.05
C TRP A 514 20.81 -3.25 -22.56
N GLU A 515 21.66 -2.64 -23.37
CA GLU A 515 21.63 -2.76 -24.84
C GLU A 515 21.85 -4.21 -25.33
N GLY A 516 22.61 -5.00 -24.57
CA GLY A 516 22.86 -6.41 -24.88
C GLY A 516 21.62 -7.30 -24.85
N LEU A 517 20.47 -6.81 -24.36
CA LEU A 517 19.19 -7.52 -24.48
C LEU A 517 18.73 -7.70 -25.93
N SER A 518 19.35 -6.97 -26.87
CA SER A 518 19.21 -7.22 -28.30
C SER A 518 19.63 -8.63 -28.74
N TYR A 519 20.36 -9.37 -27.91
CA TYR A 519 20.71 -10.79 -28.12
C TYR A 519 19.49 -11.68 -28.40
N TRP A 520 18.34 -11.39 -27.74
CA TRP A 520 17.09 -12.15 -27.94
C TRP A 520 16.19 -11.56 -29.03
N LYS A 521 16.56 -10.40 -29.62
CA LYS A 521 15.71 -9.72 -30.59
C LYS A 521 15.40 -10.61 -31.81
N LYS A 522 14.10 -10.72 -32.11
CA LYS A 522 13.61 -11.32 -33.37
C LYS A 522 12.73 -10.30 -34.10
N GLU A 523 12.73 -10.39 -35.43
CA GLU A 523 11.82 -9.58 -36.23
C GLU A 523 10.42 -10.16 -36.14
N GLN A 524 9.59 -9.54 -35.32
CA GLN A 524 8.19 -9.89 -35.18
C GLN A 524 7.37 -8.66 -34.78
N THR A 525 6.14 -8.61 -35.28
CA THR A 525 5.15 -7.61 -34.87
C THR A 525 4.18 -8.29 -33.93
N VAL A 526 4.17 -7.85 -32.67
CA VAL A 526 3.21 -8.30 -31.66
C VAL A 526 2.39 -7.11 -31.24
N ASP A 527 1.08 -7.30 -31.16
CA ASP A 527 0.15 -6.28 -30.70
C ASP A 527 0.39 -5.97 -29.21
N GLU A 528 0.34 -4.70 -28.86
CA GLU A 528 0.52 -4.26 -27.48
C GLU A 528 -0.56 -4.83 -26.55
N GLN A 529 -1.80 -4.93 -27.03
CA GLN A 529 -2.90 -5.49 -26.25
C GLN A 529 -2.68 -6.97 -25.91
N GLU A 530 -2.14 -7.74 -26.85
CA GLU A 530 -1.78 -9.14 -26.60
C GLU A 530 -0.77 -9.26 -25.45
N LEU A 531 0.25 -8.38 -25.39
CA LEU A 531 1.23 -8.41 -24.30
C LEU A 531 0.60 -8.04 -22.95
N ILE A 532 -0.32 -7.07 -22.92
CA ILE A 532 -1.08 -6.70 -21.71
C ILE A 532 -1.94 -7.88 -21.25
N ASP A 533 -2.68 -8.49 -22.17
CA ASP A 533 -3.57 -9.62 -21.88
C ASP A 533 -2.80 -10.83 -21.34
N ARG A 534 -1.61 -11.11 -21.84
CA ARG A 534 -0.73 -12.17 -21.32
C ARG A 534 -0.40 -11.96 -19.85
N PHE A 535 -0.06 -10.74 -19.44
CA PHE A 535 0.22 -10.43 -18.02
C PHE A 535 -1.01 -10.56 -17.13
N LEU A 536 -2.18 -10.13 -17.60
CA LEU A 536 -3.43 -10.27 -16.85
C LEU A 536 -3.85 -11.75 -16.74
N PHE A 537 -3.69 -12.50 -17.82
CA PHE A 537 -4.13 -13.90 -17.91
C PHE A 537 -3.31 -14.82 -16.99
N VAL A 538 -1.97 -14.72 -16.98
CA VAL A 538 -1.13 -15.59 -16.16
C VAL A 538 -1.30 -15.42 -14.66
N GLN A 539 -1.90 -14.32 -14.22
CA GLN A 539 -2.20 -14.06 -12.81
C GLN A 539 -3.60 -14.55 -12.42
N SER A 540 -4.47 -14.79 -13.39
CA SER A 540 -5.84 -15.27 -13.18
C SER A 540 -5.96 -16.79 -13.17
N LEU A 541 -4.97 -17.49 -13.69
CA LEU A 541 -4.86 -18.95 -13.75
C LEU A 541 -4.08 -19.50 -12.55
#